data_9369562cdfae354a49e832e54d6db04d
#
_entry.id   9369562cdfae354a49e832e54d6db04d
#
_cell.length_a   1.000
_cell.length_b   1.000
_cell.length_c   1.000
_cell.angle_alpha   90.00
_cell.angle_beta   90.00
_cell.angle_gamma   90.00
#
_symmetry.space_group_name_H-M   'P 1'
#
loop_
_entity.id
_entity.type
_entity.pdbx_description
1 polymer ?
#
loop_
_entity_poly.entity_id
_entity_poly.type
_entity_poly.pdbx_seq_one_letter_code
_entity_poly.pdbx_strand_id
1 'polypeptide(L)'
;MSNFNIDSTKNRTYDAIVIGSGISGGWAAKELTGKGLRTLVLERGRDVRHVVDYPTTMLQPWESEHRGQLPYEIKQENPIVSKCYAFYEGTTQFFAKDKEHPYVQEKPFDWIRGYQVGGKSLLWARQTQR
;
A
#
# COMPACT_ATOMS: atom_id res chain seq x y z
N MET A 1 -9.56 13.45 -12.91
CA MET A 1 -10.27 12.32 -12.25
C MET A 1 -9.62 11.05 -12.73
N SER A 2 -8.99 10.32 -11.84
CA SER A 2 -8.46 8.99 -12.16
C SER A 2 -9.64 8.03 -12.31
N ASN A 3 -9.76 7.38 -13.47
CA ASN A 3 -10.78 6.37 -13.73
C ASN A 3 -10.38 5.06 -13.04
N PHE A 4 -10.61 4.98 -11.73
CA PHE A 4 -10.35 3.75 -10.97
C PHE A 4 -11.43 2.68 -11.15
N ASN A 5 -12.59 3.03 -11.77
CA ASN A 5 -13.63 2.08 -12.07
C ASN A 5 -13.83 1.96 -13.59
N ILE A 6 -13.44 0.82 -14.12
CA ILE A 6 -13.77 0.45 -15.49
C ILE A 6 -15.14 -0.20 -15.47
N ASP A 7 -16.04 0.31 -16.31
CA ASP A 7 -17.34 -0.29 -16.52
C ASP A 7 -17.16 -1.70 -17.09
N SER A 8 -17.42 -2.70 -16.26
CA SER A 8 -17.28 -4.12 -16.62
C SER A 8 -18.31 -4.60 -17.65
N THR A 9 -19.33 -3.79 -17.93
CA THR A 9 -20.36 -4.13 -18.95
C THR A 9 -19.85 -3.89 -20.37
N LYS A 10 -18.75 -3.15 -20.53
CA LYS A 10 -18.14 -2.89 -21.84
C LYS A 10 -17.06 -3.93 -22.14
N ASN A 11 -17.30 -4.75 -23.17
CA ASN A 11 -16.27 -5.64 -23.70
C ASN A 11 -15.07 -4.81 -24.19
N ARG A 12 -13.96 -4.87 -23.45
CA ARG A 12 -12.70 -4.23 -23.81
C ARG A 12 -11.62 -5.29 -23.92
N THR A 13 -10.89 -5.25 -25.01
CA THR A 13 -9.71 -6.08 -25.18
C THR A 13 -8.48 -5.30 -24.76
N TYR A 14 -7.62 -5.91 -23.94
CA TYR A 14 -6.36 -5.37 -23.51
C TYR A 14 -5.21 -6.22 -24.06
N ASP A 15 -4.10 -5.57 -24.39
CA ASP A 15 -2.91 -6.24 -24.89
C ASP A 15 -2.06 -6.77 -23.73
N ALA A 16 -2.19 -6.15 -22.55
CA ALA A 16 -1.47 -6.55 -21.33
C ALA A 16 -2.31 -6.29 -20.07
N ILE A 17 -2.10 -7.14 -19.06
CA ILE A 17 -2.65 -6.98 -17.72
C ILE A 17 -1.50 -6.94 -16.72
N VAL A 18 -1.46 -5.88 -15.91
CA VAL A 18 -0.50 -5.72 -14.80
C VAL A 18 -1.26 -5.90 -13.49
N ILE A 19 -0.79 -6.78 -12.62
CA ILE A 19 -1.39 -7.05 -11.31
C ILE A 19 -0.59 -6.33 -10.23
N GLY A 20 -1.23 -5.35 -9.59
CA GLY A 20 -0.64 -4.47 -8.59
C GLY A 20 -0.03 -3.20 -9.19
N SER A 21 -0.24 -2.07 -8.52
CA SER A 21 0.25 -0.75 -8.93
C SER A 21 1.46 -0.26 -8.11
N GLY A 22 2.11 -1.15 -7.39
CA GLY A 22 3.35 -0.86 -6.66
C GLY A 22 4.50 -0.48 -7.60
N ILE A 23 5.70 -0.28 -7.05
CA ILE A 23 6.88 0.19 -7.82
C ILE A 23 7.10 -0.65 -9.09
N SER A 24 7.11 -1.97 -8.98
CA SER A 24 7.35 -2.86 -10.13
C SER A 24 6.20 -2.83 -11.14
N GLY A 25 4.96 -2.90 -10.66
CA GLY A 25 3.77 -2.87 -11.52
C GLY A 25 3.57 -1.52 -12.21
N GLY A 26 3.80 -0.43 -11.49
CA GLY A 26 3.75 0.92 -12.06
C GLY A 26 4.80 1.11 -13.16
N TRP A 27 6.01 0.60 -12.95
CA TRP A 27 7.06 0.63 -13.98
C TRP A 27 6.69 -0.23 -15.19
N ALA A 28 6.21 -1.46 -14.98
CA ALA A 28 5.75 -2.32 -16.05
C ALA A 28 4.63 -1.67 -16.88
N ALA A 29 3.63 -1.09 -16.20
CA ALA A 29 2.55 -0.38 -16.86
C ALA A 29 3.05 0.80 -17.71
N LYS A 30 3.99 1.59 -17.18
CA LYS A 30 4.62 2.70 -17.89
C LYS A 30 5.35 2.23 -19.16
N GLU A 31 6.13 1.16 -19.08
CA GLU A 31 6.87 0.62 -20.23
C GLU A 31 5.92 0.03 -21.29
N LEU A 32 4.90 -0.71 -20.89
CA LEU A 32 3.93 -1.32 -21.79
C LEU A 32 3.11 -0.25 -22.52
N THR A 33 2.58 0.74 -21.80
CA THR A 33 1.83 1.84 -22.40
C THR A 33 2.71 2.74 -23.29
N GLY A 34 3.98 2.95 -22.89
CA GLY A 34 4.94 3.69 -23.70
C GLY A 34 5.25 3.02 -25.04
N LYS A 35 5.05 1.71 -25.15
CA LYS A 35 5.14 0.93 -26.39
C LYS A 35 3.81 0.87 -27.17
N GLY A 36 2.80 1.62 -26.76
CA GLY A 36 1.50 1.69 -27.42
C GLY A 36 0.52 0.58 -27.05
N LEU A 37 0.86 -0.30 -26.10
CA LEU A 37 -0.04 -1.37 -25.66
C LEU A 37 -1.17 -0.83 -24.79
N ARG A 38 -2.40 -1.30 -25.02
CA ARG A 38 -3.52 -1.05 -24.12
C ARG A 38 -3.36 -1.92 -22.89
N THR A 39 -3.00 -1.29 -21.78
CA THR A 39 -2.63 -1.98 -20.54
C THR A 39 -3.71 -1.77 -19.48
N LEU A 40 -4.21 -2.86 -18.90
CA LEU A 40 -5.07 -2.85 -17.72
C LEU A 40 -4.20 -3.05 -16.48
N VAL A 41 -4.36 -2.17 -15.49
CA VAL A 41 -3.74 -2.35 -14.18
C VAL A 41 -4.82 -2.73 -13.17
N LEU A 42 -4.67 -3.89 -12.55
CA LEU A 42 -5.55 -4.37 -11.49
C LEU A 42 -4.89 -4.09 -10.14
N GLU A 43 -5.54 -3.29 -9.31
CA GLU A 43 -5.08 -2.97 -7.96
C GLU A 43 -6.13 -3.38 -6.92
N ARG A 44 -5.71 -4.08 -5.86
CA ARG A 44 -6.62 -4.50 -4.79
C ARG A 44 -6.78 -3.45 -3.68
N GLY A 45 -5.81 -2.54 -3.59
CA GLY A 45 -5.75 -1.55 -2.52
C GLY A 45 -6.63 -0.33 -2.79
N ARG A 46 -6.89 0.42 -1.73
CA ARG A 46 -7.66 1.67 -1.83
C ARG A 46 -6.86 2.77 -2.52
N ASP A 47 -7.55 3.71 -3.13
CA ASP A 47 -6.95 4.98 -3.55
C ASP A 47 -6.69 5.86 -2.32
N VAL A 48 -5.43 6.22 -2.12
CA VAL A 48 -5.01 7.13 -1.04
C VAL A 48 -4.82 8.52 -1.64
N ARG A 49 -5.76 9.40 -1.37
CA ARG A 49 -5.73 10.77 -1.92
C ARG A 49 -4.75 11.63 -1.13
N HIS A 50 -3.82 12.24 -1.86
CA HIS A 50 -2.83 13.14 -1.26
C HIS A 50 -3.49 14.24 -0.43
N VAL A 51 -2.94 14.54 0.73
CA VAL A 51 -3.43 15.50 1.73
C VAL A 51 -4.71 15.03 2.43
N VAL A 52 -5.74 14.60 1.70
CA VAL A 52 -7.06 14.25 2.26
C VAL A 52 -6.99 13.03 3.17
N ASP A 53 -6.25 12.00 2.74
CA ASP A 53 -6.14 10.73 3.46
C ASP A 53 -4.88 10.65 4.34
N TYR A 54 -4.29 11.82 4.66
CA TYR A 54 -3.13 11.94 5.56
C TYR A 54 -3.45 12.77 6.82
N PRO A 55 -4.48 12.42 7.61
CA PRO A 55 -4.92 13.24 8.74
C PRO A 55 -3.87 13.37 9.84
N THR A 56 -2.94 12.41 9.90
CA THR A 56 -1.90 12.34 10.95
C THR A 56 -0.56 12.92 10.53
N THR A 57 -0.38 13.33 9.26
CA THR A 57 0.94 13.72 8.73
C THR A 57 1.49 14.98 9.39
N MET A 58 0.61 15.90 9.77
CA MET A 58 1.00 17.17 10.40
C MET A 58 0.90 17.16 11.92
N LEU A 59 0.40 16.06 12.51
CA LEU A 59 0.29 15.94 13.96
C LEU A 59 1.67 15.76 14.58
N GLN A 60 1.90 16.52 15.64
CA GLN A 60 3.06 16.28 16.49
C GLN A 60 2.80 15.06 17.40
N PRO A 61 3.84 14.35 17.86
CA PRO A 61 3.65 13.16 18.69
C PRO A 61 2.75 13.37 19.92
N TRP A 62 2.79 14.56 20.52
CA TRP A 62 1.96 14.88 21.69
C TRP A 62 0.50 15.22 21.37
N GLU A 63 0.17 15.45 20.10
CA GLU A 63 -1.20 15.66 19.61
C GLU A 63 -1.92 14.36 19.29
N SER A 64 -1.17 13.27 19.20
CA SER A 64 -1.72 11.94 18.98
C SER A 64 -2.25 11.34 20.29
N GLU A 65 -3.33 10.58 20.21
CA GLU A 65 -4.01 9.99 21.37
C GLU A 65 -3.06 9.17 22.27
N HIS A 66 -2.17 8.39 21.63
CA HIS A 66 -1.19 7.55 22.31
C HIS A 66 0.24 8.10 22.17
N ARG A 67 0.39 9.41 21.90
CA ARG A 67 1.69 10.09 21.73
C ARG A 67 2.59 9.41 20.68
N GLY A 68 1.99 8.93 19.60
CA GLY A 68 2.67 8.21 18.53
C GLY A 68 3.05 6.77 18.86
N GLN A 69 2.75 6.30 20.08
CA GLN A 69 2.99 4.91 20.46
C GLN A 69 1.92 3.99 19.90
N LEU A 70 2.28 2.76 19.61
CA LEU A 70 1.35 1.75 19.16
C LEU A 70 0.61 1.15 20.37
N PRO A 71 -0.74 1.20 20.43
CA PRO A 71 -1.51 0.54 21.46
C PRO A 71 -1.18 -0.95 21.57
N TYR A 72 -1.22 -1.47 22.80
CA TYR A 72 -0.83 -2.85 23.07
C TYR A 72 -1.70 -3.86 22.32
N GLU A 73 -3.00 -3.61 22.25
CA GLU A 73 -3.98 -4.44 21.55
C GLU A 73 -3.67 -4.54 20.06
N ILE A 74 -3.36 -3.39 19.43
CA ILE A 74 -2.98 -3.35 18.01
C ILE A 74 -1.67 -4.12 17.79
N LYS A 75 -0.72 -4.02 18.71
CA LYS A 75 0.53 -4.75 18.64
C LYS A 75 0.33 -6.26 18.76
N GLN A 76 -0.55 -6.70 19.65
CA GLN A 76 -0.89 -8.12 19.79
C GLN A 76 -1.59 -8.70 18.56
N GLU A 77 -2.51 -7.94 17.96
CA GLU A 77 -3.23 -8.36 16.76
C GLU A 77 -2.34 -8.39 15.51
N ASN A 78 -1.19 -7.71 15.55
CA ASN A 78 -0.31 -7.50 14.41
C ASN A 78 1.15 -7.84 14.76
N PRO A 79 1.46 -9.09 15.17
CA PRO A 79 2.77 -9.45 15.70
C PRO A 79 3.91 -9.36 14.66
N ILE A 80 3.60 -9.44 13.37
CA ILE A 80 4.59 -9.36 12.29
C ILE A 80 4.78 -7.93 11.86
N VAL A 81 3.72 -7.25 11.44
CA VAL A 81 3.85 -5.87 10.95
C VAL A 81 4.30 -4.90 12.04
N SER A 82 3.99 -5.17 13.31
CA SER A 82 4.45 -4.35 14.44
C SER A 82 5.96 -4.35 14.66
N LYS A 83 6.69 -5.28 14.04
CA LYS A 83 8.16 -5.27 14.02
C LYS A 83 8.72 -4.16 13.11
N CYS A 84 7.90 -3.63 12.20
CA CYS A 84 8.30 -2.54 11.33
C CYS A 84 8.32 -1.23 12.11
N TYR A 85 9.46 -0.54 12.12
CA TYR A 85 9.62 0.75 12.79
C TYR A 85 8.64 1.83 12.29
N ALA A 86 8.21 1.71 11.03
CA ALA A 86 7.28 2.64 10.42
C ALA A 86 5.81 2.33 10.75
N PHE A 87 5.52 1.23 11.46
CA PHE A 87 4.18 0.88 11.90
C PHE A 87 3.95 1.45 13.30
N TYR A 88 3.47 2.67 13.37
CA TYR A 88 3.14 3.38 14.60
C TYR A 88 1.74 4.00 14.49
N GLU A 89 1.22 4.59 15.55
CA GLU A 89 -0.16 5.09 15.63
C GLU A 89 -0.61 5.85 14.39
N GLY A 90 0.21 6.78 13.90
CA GLY A 90 -0.13 7.63 12.75
C GLY A 90 -0.09 6.95 11.38
N THR A 91 0.47 5.75 11.28
CA THR A 91 0.70 5.08 9.99
C THR A 91 0.01 3.74 9.83
N THR A 92 -0.62 3.23 10.88
CA THR A 92 -1.26 1.90 10.88
C THR A 92 -2.19 1.67 9.69
N GLN A 93 -2.86 2.73 9.23
CA GLN A 93 -3.80 2.70 8.10
C GLN A 93 -3.18 2.35 6.74
N PHE A 94 -1.86 2.49 6.59
CA PHE A 94 -1.14 2.24 5.35
C PHE A 94 -0.59 0.83 5.24
N PHE A 95 -0.70 0.05 6.31
CA PHE A 95 -0.20 -1.31 6.36
C PHE A 95 -1.32 -2.34 6.27
N ALA A 96 -1.03 -3.45 5.61
CA ALA A 96 -1.87 -4.63 5.70
C ALA A 96 -1.68 -5.27 7.07
N LYS A 97 -2.77 -5.40 7.81
CA LYS A 97 -2.78 -5.94 9.17
C LYS A 97 -2.73 -7.47 9.14
N ASP A 98 -1.97 -8.07 10.05
CA ASP A 98 -1.76 -9.51 10.09
C ASP A 98 -3.05 -10.28 10.34
N LYS A 99 -3.91 -9.78 11.24
CA LYS A 99 -5.21 -10.37 11.57
C LYS A 99 -6.16 -10.41 10.37
N GLU A 100 -6.16 -9.35 9.55
CA GLU A 100 -7.05 -9.22 8.39
C GLU A 100 -6.52 -10.00 7.18
N HIS A 101 -5.21 -10.19 7.11
CA HIS A 101 -4.51 -10.76 5.96
C HIS A 101 -3.45 -11.77 6.39
N PRO A 102 -3.84 -12.88 7.04
CA PRO A 102 -2.91 -13.91 7.46
C PRO A 102 -2.22 -14.57 6.27
N TYR A 103 -1.02 -15.10 6.50
CA TYR A 103 -0.29 -15.91 5.53
C TYR A 103 0.45 -17.05 6.22
N VAL A 104 0.74 -18.10 5.47
CA VAL A 104 1.50 -19.25 5.97
C VAL A 104 2.97 -19.08 5.62
N GLN A 105 3.85 -19.28 6.61
CA GLN A 105 5.29 -19.22 6.44
C GLN A 105 5.83 -20.65 6.30
N GLU A 106 6.43 -20.97 5.16
CA GLU A 106 7.20 -22.22 5.00
C GLU A 106 8.62 -22.06 5.59
N LYS A 107 9.15 -20.83 5.52
CA LYS A 107 10.40 -20.41 6.16
C LYS A 107 10.14 -19.08 6.88
N PRO A 108 10.90 -18.77 7.95
CA PRO A 108 10.73 -17.50 8.66
C PRO A 108 10.81 -16.28 7.71
N PHE A 109 9.73 -15.52 7.62
CA PHE A 109 9.63 -14.36 6.74
C PHE A 109 8.61 -13.36 7.27
N ASP A 110 9.07 -12.18 7.64
CA ASP A 110 8.21 -11.10 8.09
C ASP A 110 7.73 -10.30 6.86
N TRP A 111 6.52 -10.59 6.39
CA TRP A 111 5.97 -9.97 5.18
C TRP A 111 5.24 -8.67 5.49
N ILE A 112 5.96 -7.56 5.46
CA ILE A 112 5.39 -6.22 5.62
C ILE A 112 4.76 -5.78 4.30
N ARG A 113 3.45 -5.51 4.29
CA ARG A 113 2.65 -5.22 3.11
C ARG A 113 1.89 -3.90 3.25
N GLY A 114 1.62 -3.25 2.11
CA GLY A 114 0.69 -2.12 2.02
C GLY A 114 -0.30 -2.38 0.89
N TYR A 115 -1.60 -2.25 1.16
CA TYR A 115 -2.68 -2.46 0.19
C TYR A 115 -3.34 -1.13 -0.17
N GLN A 116 -2.65 -0.38 -1.01
CA GLN A 116 -3.11 0.88 -1.59
C GLN A 116 -2.55 1.05 -3.01
N VAL A 117 -3.16 1.93 -3.78
CA VAL A 117 -2.61 2.36 -5.07
C VAL A 117 -1.20 2.89 -4.84
N GLY A 118 -0.24 2.39 -5.61
CA GLY A 118 1.20 2.66 -5.40
C GLY A 118 1.88 1.70 -4.41
N GLY A 119 1.13 0.84 -3.71
CA GLY A 119 1.67 -0.20 -2.83
C GLY A 119 2.57 0.36 -1.73
N LYS A 120 3.73 -0.26 -1.54
CA LYS A 120 4.71 0.13 -0.51
C LYS A 120 5.45 1.44 -0.80
N SER A 121 5.28 2.07 -1.96
CA SER A 121 5.90 3.37 -2.25
C SER A 121 5.43 4.46 -1.28
N LEU A 122 4.21 4.36 -0.73
CA LEU A 122 3.71 5.26 0.31
C LEU A 122 4.41 5.08 1.67
N LEU A 123 5.04 3.93 1.87
CA LEU A 123 5.77 3.59 3.11
C LEU A 123 7.28 3.83 2.98
N TRP A 124 7.73 4.29 1.81
CA TRP A 124 9.14 4.48 1.54
C TRP A 124 9.69 5.71 2.27
N ALA A 125 10.73 5.50 3.06
CA ALA A 125 11.40 6.56 3.81
C ALA A 125 12.35 7.43 2.96
N ARG A 126 12.28 7.35 1.63
CA ARG A 126 13.07 8.12 0.65
C ARG A 126 14.58 7.84 0.69
N GLN A 127 14.99 6.72 1.25
CA GLN A 127 16.38 6.29 1.22
C GLN A 127 16.66 5.54 -0.07
N THR A 128 17.68 5.95 -0.78
CA THR A 128 18.26 5.25 -1.94
C THR A 128 19.70 4.90 -1.61
N GLN A 129 20.07 3.64 -1.82
CA GLN A 129 21.46 3.18 -1.71
C GLN A 129 22.01 2.96 -3.11
N ARG A 130 23.24 3.37 -3.33
CA ARG A 130 23.99 3.08 -4.55
C ARG A 130 24.71 1.75 -4.43
#